data_5da6e6d9b8ddc8754d5e75708402d83a
#
_entry.id   5da6e6d9b8ddc8754d5e75708402d83a
#
_cell.length_a   1.000
_cell.length_b   1.000
_cell.length_c   1.000
_cell.angle_alpha   90.00
_cell.angle_beta   90.00
_cell.angle_gamma   90.00
#
_symmetry.space_group_name_H-M   'P 1'
#
loop_
_entity.id
_entity.type
_entity.pdbx_description
1 polymer ?
#
loop_
_entity_poly.entity_id
_entity_poly.type
_entity_poly.pdbx_seq_one_letter_code
_entity_poly.pdbx_strand_id
1 'polypeptide(L)'
;MTEKLNLFIGGSSVKSTTKNWIEVLNPATQEVLCEAPCATDEEIESAISSAKEAFFSWRETPPPERSRVMMKYQNLLKINQDEIAKILSEENGKTFEDAKGDVWRGIEVVEQAANITPLLMGETVENVAREIDSYSYTQSLGVCLGITPFNFPAMIPLWMFPMAIACGNTFILKPSEQDPMTSNKLAELFTEAGAPPNLLQVIHGGKDQVDHLIRHPDIRAISFVGSVPVGQYIYKTGTEHLKRVQSFAGAKNHMVVMPDANKNKTIDSLVGASVGAAGQRCMAISVAVFVGSSKEWIKDLKKEMEIVKPGPWDSEESGFGPVISAQAKEKIIGLIEKGKSEATCLIDGSKCEVEGFPDGNWIGTTLFSGVKTESEIYKTEIFGPVLLCIEVDTLEGAIELVNANPYGNGTSIFTASGRSARKFRHEIEVGQVGINVPIPVPLPFFSFTGWKQSFYGDLHAYGKQAVRFYTETKTVTERWFEEDEESTKNLTINLE
;
A
#
# COMPACT_ATOMS: atom_id res chain seq x y z
N MET A 1 -10.90 -32.93 2.87
CA MET A 1 -11.62 -31.87 2.11
C MET A 1 -10.93 -30.58 2.45
N THR A 2 -10.48 -29.88 1.45
CA THR A 2 -9.84 -28.58 1.60
C THR A 2 -10.81 -27.59 2.27
N GLU A 3 -10.33 -26.78 3.18
CA GLU A 3 -11.15 -25.76 3.85
C GLU A 3 -11.60 -24.71 2.86
N LYS A 4 -12.87 -24.30 2.95
CA LYS A 4 -13.45 -23.25 2.12
C LYS A 4 -13.49 -21.94 2.91
N LEU A 5 -12.79 -20.92 2.39
CA LEU A 5 -12.85 -19.59 2.95
C LEU A 5 -14.24 -18.99 2.74
N ASN A 6 -14.74 -18.28 3.73
CA ASN A 6 -16.02 -17.60 3.66
C ASN A 6 -15.85 -16.13 3.23
N LEU A 7 -16.88 -15.55 2.65
CA LEU A 7 -17.04 -14.11 2.56
C LEU A 7 -17.25 -13.52 3.96
N PHE A 8 -17.00 -12.25 4.14
CA PHE A 8 -17.36 -11.54 5.37
C PHE A 8 -18.37 -10.45 5.05
N ILE A 9 -19.64 -10.71 5.35
CA ILE A 9 -20.76 -9.82 5.02
C ILE A 9 -21.63 -9.67 6.27
N GLY A 10 -22.07 -8.45 6.54
CA GLY A 10 -22.98 -8.23 7.67
C GLY A 10 -22.33 -8.36 9.04
N GLY A 11 -20.99 -8.23 9.14
CA GLY A 11 -20.25 -8.41 10.39
C GLY A 11 -20.09 -9.90 10.78
N SER A 12 -20.29 -10.82 9.85
CA SER A 12 -20.18 -12.26 10.08
C SER A 12 -19.59 -13.00 8.87
N SER A 13 -19.05 -14.16 9.15
CA SER A 13 -18.55 -15.10 8.14
C SER A 13 -19.74 -15.72 7.39
N VAL A 14 -19.79 -15.57 6.06
CA VAL A 14 -20.89 -16.02 5.20
C VAL A 14 -20.37 -17.01 4.16
N LYS A 15 -20.94 -18.19 4.15
CA LYS A 15 -20.61 -19.22 3.16
C LYS A 15 -21.11 -18.81 1.77
N SER A 16 -20.19 -18.73 0.80
CA SER A 16 -20.55 -18.41 -0.58
C SER A 16 -21.33 -19.53 -1.26
N THR A 17 -22.24 -19.15 -2.14
CA THR A 17 -23.02 -20.04 -3.03
C THR A 17 -22.34 -20.28 -4.37
N THR A 18 -21.17 -19.68 -4.58
CA THR A 18 -20.40 -19.77 -5.83
C THR A 18 -20.03 -21.20 -6.20
N LYS A 19 -19.87 -21.43 -7.50
CA LYS A 19 -19.26 -22.64 -8.05
C LYS A 19 -17.79 -22.45 -8.41
N ASN A 20 -17.31 -21.21 -8.40
CA ASN A 20 -15.97 -20.83 -8.82
C ASN A 20 -15.12 -20.52 -7.58
N TRP A 21 -14.06 -21.29 -7.39
CA TRP A 21 -13.15 -21.21 -6.25
C TRP A 21 -11.72 -21.06 -6.75
N ILE A 22 -10.90 -20.35 -6.00
CA ILE A 22 -9.47 -20.13 -6.27
C ILE A 22 -8.70 -20.80 -5.15
N GLU A 23 -7.78 -21.69 -5.47
CA GLU A 23 -6.88 -22.31 -4.49
C GLU A 23 -5.89 -21.27 -3.94
N VAL A 24 -5.78 -21.21 -2.62
CA VAL A 24 -4.76 -20.44 -1.90
C VAL A 24 -3.65 -21.38 -1.51
N LEU A 25 -2.45 -21.14 -2.05
CA LEU A 25 -1.31 -22.02 -1.90
C LEU A 25 -0.31 -21.47 -0.88
N ASN A 26 0.29 -22.34 -0.09
CA ASN A 26 1.50 -21.98 0.63
C ASN A 26 2.66 -21.83 -0.36
N PRO A 27 3.30 -20.66 -0.49
CA PRO A 27 4.35 -20.45 -1.49
C PRO A 27 5.61 -21.29 -1.29
N ALA A 28 5.85 -21.78 -0.06
CA ALA A 28 7.01 -22.59 0.28
C ALA A 28 6.81 -24.10 0.00
N THR A 29 5.57 -24.61 0.18
CA THR A 29 5.28 -26.05 0.06
C THR A 29 4.40 -26.39 -1.13
N GLN A 30 3.69 -25.42 -1.70
CA GLN A 30 2.63 -25.58 -2.72
C GLN A 30 1.41 -26.38 -2.22
N GLU A 31 1.30 -26.59 -0.92
CA GLU A 31 0.08 -27.16 -0.32
C GLU A 31 -1.08 -26.16 -0.40
N VAL A 32 -2.28 -26.69 -0.66
CA VAL A 32 -3.51 -25.90 -0.67
C VAL A 32 -3.92 -25.61 0.77
N LEU A 33 -3.86 -24.36 1.19
CA LEU A 33 -4.29 -23.91 2.52
C LEU A 33 -5.80 -23.85 2.62
N CYS A 34 -6.44 -23.22 1.62
CA CYS A 34 -7.88 -23.12 1.51
C CYS A 34 -8.30 -22.84 0.06
N GLU A 35 -9.62 -22.84 -0.21
CA GLU A 35 -10.22 -22.36 -1.45
C GLU A 35 -10.97 -21.05 -1.16
N ALA A 36 -10.59 -19.93 -1.83
CA ALA A 36 -11.29 -18.66 -1.75
C ALA A 36 -12.41 -18.57 -2.78
N PRO A 37 -13.62 -18.08 -2.41
CA PRO A 37 -14.74 -18.00 -3.35
C PRO A 37 -14.57 -16.83 -4.33
N CYS A 38 -14.94 -17.02 -5.59
CA CYS A 38 -15.30 -15.92 -6.47
C CYS A 38 -16.75 -15.53 -6.17
N ALA A 39 -16.96 -14.44 -5.43
CA ALA A 39 -18.29 -14.00 -5.01
C ALA A 39 -19.23 -13.87 -6.22
N THR A 40 -20.49 -14.27 -6.04
CA THR A 40 -21.53 -14.09 -7.07
C THR A 40 -21.99 -12.63 -7.13
N ASP A 41 -22.66 -12.26 -8.23
CA ASP A 41 -23.22 -10.91 -8.39
C ASP A 41 -24.21 -10.59 -7.26
N GLU A 42 -25.04 -11.57 -6.84
CA GLU A 42 -26.01 -11.40 -5.76
C GLU A 42 -25.32 -11.18 -4.40
N GLU A 43 -24.20 -11.85 -4.14
CA GLU A 43 -23.40 -11.65 -2.93
C GLU A 43 -22.74 -10.27 -2.91
N ILE A 44 -22.24 -9.80 -4.04
CA ILE A 44 -21.67 -8.45 -4.20
C ILE A 44 -22.75 -7.39 -3.98
N GLU A 45 -23.93 -7.53 -4.63
CA GLU A 45 -25.06 -6.62 -4.47
C GLU A 45 -25.55 -6.58 -3.00
N SER A 46 -25.63 -7.73 -2.34
CA SER A 46 -25.98 -7.82 -0.92
C SER A 46 -24.98 -7.08 -0.03
N ALA A 47 -23.68 -7.22 -0.28
CA ALA A 47 -22.64 -6.52 0.47
C ALA A 47 -22.72 -5.00 0.26
N ILE A 48 -22.91 -4.53 -0.97
CA ILE A 48 -23.03 -3.11 -1.30
C ILE A 48 -24.29 -2.51 -0.66
N SER A 49 -25.44 -3.18 -0.79
CA SER A 49 -26.71 -2.75 -0.23
C SER A 49 -26.64 -2.65 1.30
N SER A 50 -26.08 -3.67 1.96
CA SER A 50 -25.87 -3.69 3.41
C SER A 50 -24.95 -2.56 3.88
N ALA A 51 -23.86 -2.33 3.15
CA ALA A 51 -22.93 -1.23 3.44
C ALA A 51 -23.60 0.14 3.26
N LYS A 52 -24.40 0.32 2.20
CA LYS A 52 -25.16 1.54 1.94
C LYS A 52 -26.20 1.82 3.02
N GLU A 53 -26.90 0.82 3.49
CA GLU A 53 -27.86 0.96 4.58
C GLU A 53 -27.17 1.37 5.88
N ALA A 54 -26.09 0.69 6.25
CA ALA A 54 -25.32 1.00 7.47
C ALA A 54 -24.70 2.41 7.44
N PHE A 55 -24.37 2.93 6.27
CA PHE A 55 -23.81 4.26 6.11
C PHE A 55 -24.71 5.35 6.73
N PHE A 56 -26.02 5.27 6.56
CA PHE A 56 -26.95 6.31 7.06
C PHE A 56 -26.96 6.42 8.58
N SER A 57 -26.79 5.34 9.31
CA SER A 57 -26.65 5.36 10.76
C SER A 57 -25.23 5.72 11.22
N TRP A 58 -24.22 5.19 10.52
CA TRP A 58 -22.83 5.39 10.92
C TRP A 58 -22.34 6.83 10.72
N ARG A 59 -22.74 7.50 9.65
CA ARG A 59 -22.38 8.92 9.44
C ARG A 59 -22.91 9.84 10.54
N GLU A 60 -24.02 9.48 11.18
CA GLU A 60 -24.59 10.22 12.31
C GLU A 60 -23.91 9.90 13.66
N THR A 61 -23.08 8.84 13.70
CA THR A 61 -22.32 8.46 14.90
C THR A 61 -21.25 9.52 15.19
N PRO A 62 -21.21 10.10 16.41
CA PRO A 62 -20.23 11.13 16.75
C PRO A 62 -18.78 10.68 16.53
N PRO A 63 -17.87 11.53 16.01
CA PRO A 63 -16.47 11.18 15.79
C PRO A 63 -15.75 10.56 16.99
N PRO A 64 -15.97 11.02 18.26
CA PRO A 64 -15.35 10.37 19.42
C PRO A 64 -15.82 8.93 19.65
N GLU A 65 -17.04 8.58 19.27
CA GLU A 65 -17.53 7.19 19.37
C GLU A 65 -16.87 6.31 18.32
N ARG A 66 -16.74 6.81 17.09
CA ARG A 66 -15.97 6.13 16.01
C ARG A 66 -14.52 5.92 16.42
N SER A 67 -13.89 6.92 17.05
CA SER A 67 -12.53 6.81 17.61
C SER A 67 -12.40 5.68 18.65
N ARG A 68 -13.40 5.52 19.54
CA ARG A 68 -13.37 4.45 20.56
C ARG A 68 -13.42 3.05 19.96
N VAL A 69 -14.14 2.85 18.85
CA VAL A 69 -14.10 1.58 18.11
C VAL A 69 -12.69 1.33 17.57
N MET A 70 -12.07 2.34 16.96
CA MET A 70 -10.70 2.21 16.44
C MET A 70 -9.64 1.96 17.52
N MET A 71 -9.79 2.56 18.71
CA MET A 71 -8.92 2.29 19.87
C MET A 71 -9.02 0.84 20.35
N LYS A 72 -10.25 0.30 20.43
CA LYS A 72 -10.44 -1.11 20.79
C LYS A 72 -9.88 -2.03 19.72
N TYR A 73 -10.10 -1.71 18.46
CA TYR A 73 -9.57 -2.47 17.34
C TYR A 73 -8.04 -2.51 17.34
N GLN A 74 -7.40 -1.36 17.52
CA GLN A 74 -5.95 -1.26 17.65
C GLN A 74 -5.40 -2.15 18.78
N ASN A 75 -6.08 -2.18 19.92
CA ASN A 75 -5.69 -3.03 21.03
C ASN A 75 -5.83 -4.53 20.69
N LEU A 76 -6.92 -4.93 20.03
CA LEU A 76 -7.12 -6.32 19.59
C LEU A 76 -6.06 -6.73 18.55
N LEU A 77 -5.72 -5.87 17.61
CA LEU A 77 -4.64 -6.13 16.65
C LEU A 77 -3.30 -6.36 17.35
N LYS A 78 -2.97 -5.56 18.38
CA LYS A 78 -1.74 -5.75 19.17
C LYS A 78 -1.72 -7.09 19.92
N ILE A 79 -2.83 -7.46 20.55
CA ILE A 79 -2.96 -8.72 21.29
C ILE A 79 -2.84 -9.92 20.34
N ASN A 80 -3.40 -9.83 19.14
CA ASN A 80 -3.43 -10.90 18.16
C ASN A 80 -2.34 -10.79 17.08
N GLN A 81 -1.32 -9.93 17.28
CA GLN A 81 -0.29 -9.66 16.27
C GLN A 81 0.42 -10.93 15.81
N ASP A 82 0.80 -11.80 16.72
CA ASP A 82 1.51 -13.06 16.41
C ASP A 82 0.62 -14.05 15.67
N GLU A 83 -0.68 -14.14 16.00
CA GLU A 83 -1.64 -14.96 15.26
C GLU A 83 -1.85 -14.48 13.84
N ILE A 84 -2.04 -13.16 13.67
CA ILE A 84 -2.19 -12.55 12.34
C ILE A 84 -0.91 -12.76 11.52
N ALA A 85 0.26 -12.54 12.13
CA ALA A 85 1.55 -12.71 11.47
C ALA A 85 1.77 -14.16 11.01
N LYS A 86 1.32 -15.14 11.80
CA LYS A 86 1.39 -16.57 11.44
C LYS A 86 0.53 -16.87 10.22
N ILE A 87 -0.75 -16.47 10.22
CA ILE A 87 -1.66 -16.63 9.06
C ILE A 87 -1.03 -16.00 7.82
N LEU A 88 -0.52 -14.77 7.94
CA LEU A 88 0.13 -14.05 6.88
C LEU A 88 1.35 -14.77 6.35
N SER A 89 2.22 -15.30 7.23
CA SER A 89 3.41 -16.04 6.81
C SER A 89 3.07 -17.32 6.06
N GLU A 90 2.02 -18.02 6.47
CA GLU A 90 1.57 -19.28 5.83
C GLU A 90 1.06 -19.03 4.39
N GLU A 91 0.23 -17.98 4.18
CA GLU A 91 -0.36 -17.70 2.86
C GLU A 91 0.54 -16.86 1.94
N ASN A 92 1.46 -16.05 2.50
CA ASN A 92 2.31 -15.13 1.73
C ASN A 92 3.75 -15.63 1.59
N GLY A 93 4.24 -16.41 2.54
CA GLY A 93 5.61 -16.92 2.61
C GLY A 93 6.62 -16.00 3.27
N LYS A 94 6.25 -14.81 3.74
CA LYS A 94 7.15 -13.92 4.49
C LYS A 94 7.69 -14.60 5.75
N THR A 95 8.92 -14.27 6.15
CA THR A 95 9.41 -14.64 7.47
C THR A 95 8.49 -14.09 8.56
N PHE A 96 8.43 -14.79 9.70
CA PHE A 96 7.55 -14.37 10.79
C PHE A 96 7.81 -12.96 11.27
N GLU A 97 9.08 -12.54 11.34
CA GLU A 97 9.45 -11.18 11.72
C GLU A 97 9.02 -10.12 10.66
N ASP A 98 9.13 -10.42 9.37
CA ASP A 98 8.60 -9.54 8.31
C ASP A 98 7.07 -9.44 8.37
N ALA A 99 6.39 -10.54 8.68
CA ALA A 99 4.93 -10.56 8.85
C ALA A 99 4.48 -9.76 10.08
N LYS A 100 5.20 -9.86 11.20
CA LYS A 100 4.97 -8.99 12.38
C LYS A 100 5.18 -7.52 12.05
N GLY A 101 6.18 -7.22 11.24
CA GLY A 101 6.44 -5.86 10.75
C GLY A 101 5.29 -5.33 9.87
N ASP A 102 4.72 -6.18 9.00
CA ASP A 102 3.56 -5.85 8.18
C ASP A 102 2.35 -5.47 9.07
N VAL A 103 1.99 -6.34 10.01
CA VAL A 103 0.88 -6.10 10.96
C VAL A 103 1.13 -4.83 11.78
N TRP A 104 2.35 -4.64 12.29
CA TRP A 104 2.70 -3.46 13.09
C TRP A 104 2.51 -2.15 12.32
N ARG A 105 2.99 -2.10 11.08
CA ARG A 105 2.80 -0.92 10.21
C ARG A 105 1.32 -0.62 9.95
N GLY A 106 0.49 -1.65 9.89
CA GLY A 106 -0.97 -1.48 9.82
C GLY A 106 -1.55 -0.91 11.11
N ILE A 107 -1.11 -1.42 12.27
CA ILE A 107 -1.54 -0.95 13.62
C ILE A 107 -1.26 0.56 13.78
N GLU A 108 -0.11 1.06 13.33
CA GLU A 108 0.22 2.49 13.39
C GLU A 108 -0.80 3.36 12.63
N VAL A 109 -1.35 2.87 11.51
CA VAL A 109 -2.41 3.61 10.77
C VAL A 109 -3.75 3.54 11.51
N VAL A 110 -4.07 2.42 12.16
CA VAL A 110 -5.27 2.33 13.02
C VAL A 110 -5.17 3.29 14.21
N GLU A 111 -3.98 3.51 14.78
CA GLU A 111 -3.74 4.54 15.80
C GLU A 111 -4.08 5.95 15.26
N GLN A 112 -3.71 6.24 14.03
CA GLN A 112 -4.07 7.50 13.38
C GLN A 112 -5.58 7.61 13.14
N ALA A 113 -6.25 6.52 12.74
CA ALA A 113 -7.70 6.47 12.59
C ALA A 113 -8.42 6.65 13.94
N ALA A 114 -7.86 6.14 15.03
CA ALA A 114 -8.37 6.39 16.38
C ALA A 114 -8.30 7.87 16.79
N ASN A 115 -7.37 8.63 16.21
CA ASN A 115 -7.22 10.06 16.44
C ASN A 115 -7.86 10.92 15.33
N ILE A 116 -8.97 10.47 14.76
CA ILE A 116 -9.61 11.12 13.60
C ILE A 116 -10.25 12.47 13.90
N THR A 117 -10.73 12.68 15.12
CA THR A 117 -11.57 13.85 15.48
C THR A 117 -10.94 15.19 15.11
N PRO A 118 -9.68 15.52 15.46
CA PRO A 118 -9.08 16.79 15.07
C PRO A 118 -8.83 16.92 13.57
N LEU A 119 -8.75 15.81 12.83
CA LEU A 119 -8.56 15.81 11.38
C LEU A 119 -9.86 16.08 10.61
N LEU A 120 -11.02 15.94 11.26
CA LEU A 120 -12.34 16.22 10.70
C LEU A 120 -12.82 17.65 10.97
N MET A 121 -12.05 18.46 11.70
CA MET A 121 -12.40 19.86 11.97
C MET A 121 -12.42 20.67 10.67
N GLY A 122 -13.46 21.50 10.54
CA GLY A 122 -13.59 22.49 9.48
C GLY A 122 -12.93 23.82 9.82
N GLU A 123 -13.12 24.80 8.95
CA GLU A 123 -12.62 26.16 9.08
C GLU A 123 -13.81 27.09 9.37
N THR A 124 -13.58 28.21 10.06
CA THR A 124 -14.60 29.21 10.40
C THR A 124 -14.02 30.61 10.28
N VAL A 125 -14.80 31.53 9.66
CA VAL A 125 -14.53 32.95 9.62
C VAL A 125 -15.79 33.69 10.01
N GLU A 126 -15.76 34.39 11.17
CA GLU A 126 -16.81 35.27 11.61
C GLU A 126 -16.76 36.61 10.85
N ASN A 127 -17.92 37.18 10.49
CA ASN A 127 -18.04 38.43 9.77
C ASN A 127 -17.19 38.48 8.48
N VAL A 128 -17.25 37.44 7.64
CA VAL A 128 -16.58 37.39 6.35
C VAL A 128 -17.07 38.52 5.42
N ALA A 129 -18.31 38.97 5.64
CA ALA A 129 -18.89 40.22 5.19
C ALA A 129 -19.81 40.73 6.33
N ARG A 130 -20.42 41.90 6.18
CA ARG A 130 -21.26 42.48 7.22
C ARG A 130 -22.43 41.53 7.57
N GLU A 131 -22.47 41.08 8.84
CA GLU A 131 -23.48 40.15 9.38
C GLU A 131 -23.52 38.79 8.66
N ILE A 132 -22.43 38.39 8.03
CA ILE A 132 -22.29 37.11 7.30
C ILE A 132 -21.15 36.32 7.92
N ASP A 133 -21.45 35.10 8.36
CA ASP A 133 -20.47 34.12 8.81
C ASP A 133 -20.28 33.02 7.76
N SER A 134 -19.06 32.50 7.66
CA SER A 134 -18.77 31.36 6.81
C SER A 134 -18.00 30.29 7.58
N TYR A 135 -18.42 29.05 7.39
CA TYR A 135 -17.75 27.89 8.00
C TYR A 135 -17.88 26.64 7.15
N SER A 136 -17.08 25.65 7.44
CA SER A 136 -17.08 24.41 6.68
C SER A 136 -17.26 23.18 7.57
N TYR A 137 -17.91 22.17 7.01
CA TYR A 137 -18.00 20.82 7.57
C TYR A 137 -17.26 19.83 6.69
N THR A 138 -16.58 18.86 7.33
CA THR A 138 -16.00 17.69 6.68
C THR A 138 -16.98 16.52 6.81
N GLN A 139 -17.53 16.03 5.69
CA GLN A 139 -18.58 15.01 5.67
C GLN A 139 -18.13 13.76 4.90
N SER A 140 -18.62 12.60 5.32
CA SER A 140 -18.34 11.30 4.67
C SER A 140 -19.03 11.16 3.31
N LEU A 141 -18.44 10.33 2.44
CA LEU A 141 -18.86 10.11 1.04
C LEU A 141 -20.00 9.09 0.90
N GLY A 142 -19.90 7.95 1.61
CA GLY A 142 -20.78 6.79 1.43
C GLY A 142 -20.02 5.47 1.50
N VAL A 143 -20.31 4.56 0.58
CA VAL A 143 -19.61 3.28 0.45
C VAL A 143 -18.29 3.49 -0.27
N CYS A 144 -17.18 3.08 0.34
CA CYS A 144 -15.83 3.11 -0.24
C CYS A 144 -15.35 1.69 -0.54
N LEU A 145 -14.50 1.57 -1.54
CA LEU A 145 -13.92 0.31 -2.00
C LEU A 145 -12.40 0.34 -1.82
N GLY A 146 -11.83 -0.74 -1.27
CA GLY A 146 -10.41 -1.02 -1.26
C GLY A 146 -10.07 -2.28 -2.03
N ILE A 147 -9.10 -2.20 -2.94
CA ILE A 147 -8.57 -3.34 -3.68
C ILE A 147 -7.10 -3.44 -3.35
N THR A 148 -6.70 -4.51 -2.66
CA THR A 148 -5.37 -4.64 -2.07
C THR A 148 -4.54 -5.74 -2.73
N PRO A 149 -3.19 -5.56 -2.81
CA PRO A 149 -2.28 -6.55 -3.37
C PRO A 149 -1.88 -7.59 -2.32
N PHE A 150 -1.13 -8.59 -2.77
CA PHE A 150 -0.64 -9.66 -1.90
C PHE A 150 0.52 -9.24 -0.99
N ASN A 151 1.35 -8.28 -1.38
CA ASN A 151 2.65 -8.08 -0.75
C ASN A 151 2.63 -7.47 0.66
N PHE A 152 1.50 -6.90 1.09
CA PHE A 152 1.24 -6.44 2.44
C PHE A 152 -0.24 -6.68 2.81
N PRO A 153 -0.63 -7.94 3.07
CA PRO A 153 -2.04 -8.31 3.25
C PRO A 153 -2.64 -7.83 4.58
N ALA A 154 -1.82 -7.36 5.52
CA ALA A 154 -2.30 -6.68 6.73
C ALA A 154 -2.19 -5.16 6.63
N MET A 155 -1.00 -4.62 6.34
CA MET A 155 -0.75 -3.18 6.34
C MET A 155 -1.64 -2.43 5.37
N ILE A 156 -1.78 -2.90 4.13
CA ILE A 156 -2.51 -2.15 3.10
C ILE A 156 -4.02 -2.11 3.36
N PRO A 157 -4.73 -3.20 3.72
CA PRO A 157 -6.11 -3.10 4.19
C PRO A 157 -6.26 -2.15 5.39
N LEU A 158 -5.35 -2.24 6.36
CA LEU A 158 -5.37 -1.42 7.57
C LEU A 158 -5.08 0.07 7.32
N TRP A 159 -4.50 0.45 6.21
CA TRP A 159 -4.41 1.87 5.88
C TRP A 159 -5.64 2.41 5.16
N MET A 160 -6.51 1.53 4.61
CA MET A 160 -7.68 1.92 3.84
C MET A 160 -8.94 1.98 4.70
N PHE A 161 -9.48 0.82 5.14
CA PHE A 161 -10.78 0.76 5.76
C PHE A 161 -10.87 1.47 7.12
N PRO A 162 -9.86 1.44 8.03
CA PRO A 162 -9.96 2.14 9.29
C PRO A 162 -10.09 3.66 9.11
N MET A 163 -9.29 4.23 8.20
CA MET A 163 -9.38 5.67 7.89
C MET A 163 -10.72 6.05 7.27
N ALA A 164 -11.21 5.26 6.31
CA ALA A 164 -12.51 5.49 5.68
C ALA A 164 -13.67 5.41 6.68
N ILE A 165 -13.68 4.38 7.53
CA ILE A 165 -14.74 4.14 8.53
C ILE A 165 -14.68 5.19 9.65
N ALA A 166 -13.49 5.56 10.11
CA ALA A 166 -13.33 6.65 11.08
C ALA A 166 -13.85 8.01 10.55
N CYS A 167 -13.72 8.25 9.23
CA CYS A 167 -14.32 9.41 8.57
C CYS A 167 -15.85 9.32 8.45
N GLY A 168 -16.48 8.19 8.80
CA GLY A 168 -17.95 8.02 8.78
C GLY A 168 -18.46 7.30 7.53
N ASN A 169 -17.60 6.68 6.74
CA ASN A 169 -17.97 5.85 5.59
C ASN A 169 -18.20 4.40 6.00
N THR A 170 -18.73 3.61 5.07
CA THR A 170 -18.68 2.15 5.09
C THR A 170 -17.68 1.67 4.04
N PHE A 171 -17.23 0.41 4.14
CA PHE A 171 -16.12 -0.05 3.35
C PHE A 171 -16.31 -1.47 2.84
N ILE A 172 -15.99 -1.67 1.56
CA ILE A 172 -15.87 -2.99 0.93
C ILE A 172 -14.40 -3.23 0.66
N LEU A 173 -13.84 -4.31 1.19
CA LEU A 173 -12.48 -4.74 0.96
C LEU A 173 -12.47 -5.93 -0.01
N LYS A 174 -11.74 -5.80 -1.11
CA LYS A 174 -11.41 -6.90 -2.01
C LYS A 174 -9.90 -7.18 -1.87
N PRO A 175 -9.50 -8.14 -1.03
CA PRO A 175 -8.10 -8.52 -0.88
C PRO A 175 -7.57 -9.26 -2.11
N SER A 176 -6.25 -9.46 -2.16
CA SER A 176 -5.64 -10.37 -3.14
C SER A 176 -6.24 -11.76 -3.03
N GLU A 177 -6.43 -12.41 -4.16
CA GLU A 177 -6.87 -13.79 -4.25
C GLU A 177 -5.78 -14.80 -3.85
N GLN A 178 -4.53 -14.35 -3.75
CA GLN A 178 -3.39 -15.19 -3.43
C GLN A 178 -3.19 -15.37 -1.91
N ASP A 179 -3.63 -14.38 -1.10
CA ASP A 179 -3.48 -14.37 0.35
C ASP A 179 -4.65 -13.66 1.07
N PRO A 180 -5.87 -14.21 0.93
CA PRO A 180 -7.08 -13.58 1.44
C PRO A 180 -7.37 -13.82 2.94
N MET A 181 -6.72 -14.82 3.58
CA MET A 181 -7.03 -15.28 4.93
C MET A 181 -6.76 -14.19 5.99
N THR A 182 -5.66 -13.48 5.85
CA THR A 182 -5.31 -12.35 6.73
C THR A 182 -6.42 -11.30 6.76
N SER A 183 -7.00 -10.95 5.62
CA SER A 183 -8.07 -9.94 5.54
C SER A 183 -9.34 -10.36 6.26
N ASN A 184 -9.70 -11.66 6.24
CA ASN A 184 -10.82 -12.18 7.02
C ASN A 184 -10.56 -12.07 8.52
N LYS A 185 -9.36 -12.44 8.98
CA LYS A 185 -8.97 -12.30 10.39
C LYS A 185 -9.03 -10.84 10.85
N LEU A 186 -8.59 -9.90 10.02
CA LEU A 186 -8.70 -8.46 10.32
C LEU A 186 -10.16 -8.02 10.48
N ALA A 187 -11.08 -8.51 9.64
CA ALA A 187 -12.50 -8.20 9.70
C ALA A 187 -13.20 -8.79 10.93
N GLU A 188 -12.83 -10.02 11.31
CA GLU A 188 -13.32 -10.66 12.55
C GLU A 188 -12.95 -9.83 13.78
N LEU A 189 -11.68 -9.46 13.90
CA LEU A 189 -11.19 -8.62 15.01
C LEU A 189 -11.83 -7.23 15.01
N PHE A 190 -12.17 -6.68 13.84
CA PHE A 190 -12.89 -5.41 13.75
C PHE A 190 -14.30 -5.51 14.33
N THR A 191 -15.01 -6.61 14.08
CA THR A 191 -16.31 -6.87 14.70
C THR A 191 -16.18 -7.10 16.21
N GLU A 192 -15.17 -7.86 16.66
CA GLU A 192 -14.87 -8.07 18.08
C GLU A 192 -14.57 -6.76 18.82
N ALA A 193 -13.98 -5.78 18.15
CA ALA A 193 -13.76 -4.43 18.68
C ALA A 193 -15.07 -3.67 18.98
N GLY A 194 -16.21 -4.23 18.58
CA GLY A 194 -17.54 -3.63 18.74
C GLY A 194 -17.92 -2.70 17.59
N ALA A 195 -17.32 -2.88 16.42
CA ALA A 195 -17.79 -2.21 15.22
C ALA A 195 -19.21 -2.69 14.89
N PRO A 196 -20.15 -1.76 14.60
CA PRO A 196 -21.46 -2.15 14.11
C PRO A 196 -21.39 -3.05 12.87
N PRO A 197 -22.30 -4.03 12.71
CA PRO A 197 -22.35 -4.84 11.52
C PRO A 197 -22.53 -3.98 10.26
N ASN A 198 -22.09 -4.51 9.12
CA ASN A 198 -22.17 -3.88 7.81
C ASN A 198 -21.23 -2.67 7.56
N LEU A 199 -20.39 -2.26 8.51
CA LEU A 199 -19.40 -1.21 8.26
C LEU A 199 -18.26 -1.66 7.36
N LEU A 200 -17.83 -2.93 7.51
CA LEU A 200 -16.80 -3.57 6.72
C LEU A 200 -17.36 -4.85 6.09
N GLN A 201 -17.18 -4.98 4.79
CA GLN A 201 -17.46 -6.19 4.02
C GLN A 201 -16.16 -6.70 3.41
N VAL A 202 -15.93 -8.01 3.36
CA VAL A 202 -14.80 -8.61 2.62
C VAL A 202 -15.36 -9.52 1.54
N ILE A 203 -15.05 -9.15 0.29
CA ILE A 203 -15.48 -9.84 -0.92
C ILE A 203 -14.25 -10.43 -1.61
N HIS A 204 -14.27 -11.72 -1.85
CA HIS A 204 -13.21 -12.43 -2.56
C HIS A 204 -13.54 -12.61 -4.05
N GLY A 205 -12.50 -12.83 -4.85
CA GLY A 205 -12.61 -13.09 -6.28
C GLY A 205 -11.54 -12.37 -7.10
N GLY A 206 -11.62 -12.53 -8.40
CA GLY A 206 -10.68 -12.01 -9.38
C GLY A 206 -11.17 -10.75 -10.09
N LYS A 207 -10.85 -10.68 -11.38
CA LYS A 207 -11.13 -9.53 -12.23
C LYS A 207 -12.63 -9.21 -12.34
N ASP A 208 -13.50 -10.23 -12.49
CA ASP A 208 -14.94 -10.02 -12.72
C ASP A 208 -15.60 -9.35 -11.50
N GLN A 209 -15.24 -9.76 -10.28
CA GLN A 209 -15.71 -9.13 -9.04
C GLN A 209 -15.21 -7.69 -8.91
N VAL A 210 -13.95 -7.44 -9.29
CA VAL A 210 -13.40 -6.07 -9.33
C VAL A 210 -14.17 -5.21 -10.32
N ASP A 211 -14.43 -5.71 -11.52
CA ASP A 211 -15.15 -4.99 -12.58
C ASP A 211 -16.58 -4.63 -12.16
N HIS A 212 -17.27 -5.53 -11.47
CA HIS A 212 -18.60 -5.29 -10.90
C HIS A 212 -18.53 -4.14 -9.86
N LEU A 213 -17.61 -4.26 -8.88
CA LEU A 213 -17.46 -3.29 -7.79
C LEU A 213 -17.09 -1.88 -8.30
N ILE A 214 -16.10 -1.75 -9.19
CA ILE A 214 -15.63 -0.43 -9.63
C ILE A 214 -16.63 0.32 -10.49
N ARG A 215 -17.60 -0.37 -11.10
CA ARG A 215 -18.66 0.23 -11.93
C ARG A 215 -19.93 0.52 -11.13
N HIS A 216 -20.11 -0.11 -9.97
CA HIS A 216 -21.36 -0.02 -9.21
C HIS A 216 -21.64 1.43 -8.75
N PRO A 217 -22.85 1.98 -9.00
CA PRO A 217 -23.17 3.41 -8.77
C PRO A 217 -23.07 3.84 -7.30
N ASP A 218 -23.27 2.94 -6.37
CA ASP A 218 -23.24 3.24 -4.92
C ASP A 218 -21.82 3.31 -4.36
N ILE A 219 -20.80 2.80 -5.07
CA ILE A 219 -19.38 2.98 -4.70
C ILE A 219 -18.97 4.42 -5.02
N ARG A 220 -18.51 5.16 -4.01
CA ARG A 220 -18.17 6.59 -4.10
C ARG A 220 -16.68 6.87 -4.26
N ALA A 221 -15.85 6.03 -3.65
CA ALA A 221 -14.39 6.17 -3.71
C ALA A 221 -13.73 4.81 -3.82
N ILE A 222 -12.62 4.74 -4.58
CA ILE A 222 -11.83 3.54 -4.81
C ILE A 222 -10.38 3.80 -4.41
N SER A 223 -9.86 3.00 -3.49
CA SER A 223 -8.43 2.95 -3.15
C SER A 223 -7.85 1.64 -3.66
N PHE A 224 -6.81 1.74 -4.46
CA PHE A 224 -6.15 0.61 -5.11
C PHE A 224 -4.65 0.62 -4.87
N VAL A 225 -4.07 -0.55 -4.66
CA VAL A 225 -2.63 -0.78 -4.71
C VAL A 225 -2.36 -2.03 -5.54
N GLY A 226 -1.44 -1.94 -6.51
CA GLY A 226 -1.08 -3.09 -7.35
C GLY A 226 -0.16 -2.72 -8.52
N SER A 227 -0.19 -3.53 -9.58
CA SER A 227 0.65 -3.31 -10.77
C SER A 227 0.18 -2.13 -11.62
N VAL A 228 1.10 -1.54 -12.39
CA VAL A 228 0.80 -0.39 -13.27
C VAL A 228 -0.35 -0.62 -14.23
N PRO A 229 -0.40 -1.74 -15.00
CA PRO A 229 -1.51 -1.95 -15.94
C PRO A 229 -2.88 -2.01 -15.25
N VAL A 230 -2.95 -2.68 -14.08
CA VAL A 230 -4.19 -2.77 -13.30
C VAL A 230 -4.53 -1.43 -12.67
N GLY A 231 -3.54 -0.70 -12.13
CA GLY A 231 -3.74 0.63 -11.56
C GLY A 231 -4.29 1.63 -12.57
N GLN A 232 -3.76 1.63 -13.79
CA GLN A 232 -4.28 2.45 -14.88
C GLN A 232 -5.72 2.06 -15.27
N TYR A 233 -6.01 0.77 -15.33
CA TYR A 233 -7.35 0.26 -15.61
C TYR A 233 -8.36 0.71 -14.54
N ILE A 234 -8.02 0.51 -13.26
CA ILE A 234 -8.88 0.93 -12.13
C ILE A 234 -9.11 2.45 -12.15
N TYR A 235 -8.04 3.23 -12.37
CA TYR A 235 -8.16 4.68 -12.42
C TYR A 235 -9.05 5.15 -13.56
N LYS A 236 -8.82 4.65 -14.79
CA LYS A 236 -9.65 4.99 -15.97
C LYS A 236 -11.11 4.60 -15.76
N THR A 237 -11.36 3.34 -15.41
CA THR A 237 -12.73 2.83 -15.25
C THR A 237 -13.46 3.53 -14.11
N GLY A 238 -12.81 3.73 -12.96
CA GLY A 238 -13.42 4.42 -11.82
C GLY A 238 -13.78 5.87 -12.14
N THR A 239 -12.89 6.63 -12.80
CA THR A 239 -13.14 8.03 -13.18
C THR A 239 -14.15 8.17 -14.32
N GLU A 240 -14.21 7.23 -15.27
CA GLU A 240 -15.29 7.14 -16.27
C GLU A 240 -16.68 7.00 -15.62
N HIS A 241 -16.75 6.39 -14.43
CA HIS A 241 -17.98 6.27 -13.64
C HIS A 241 -18.09 7.36 -12.56
N LEU A 242 -17.38 8.47 -12.70
CA LEU A 242 -17.40 9.66 -11.84
C LEU A 242 -17.07 9.36 -10.36
N LYS A 243 -16.24 8.35 -10.11
CA LYS A 243 -15.78 8.00 -8.76
C LYS A 243 -14.49 8.71 -8.43
N ARG A 244 -14.29 8.93 -7.15
CA ARG A 244 -13.00 9.35 -6.61
C ARG A 244 -12.06 8.16 -6.59
N VAL A 245 -10.85 8.27 -7.15
CA VAL A 245 -9.90 7.17 -7.26
C VAL A 245 -8.51 7.60 -6.79
N GLN A 246 -7.89 6.81 -5.92
CA GLN A 246 -6.46 6.81 -5.65
C GLN A 246 -5.88 5.45 -6.02
N SER A 247 -4.89 5.44 -6.89
CA SER A 247 -4.31 4.20 -7.42
C SER A 247 -2.79 4.23 -7.29
N PHE A 248 -2.27 3.48 -6.32
CA PHE A 248 -0.84 3.27 -6.12
C PHE A 248 -0.39 2.14 -7.04
N ALA A 249 0.60 2.43 -7.86
CA ALA A 249 1.06 1.53 -8.91
C ALA A 249 2.54 1.17 -8.74
N GLY A 250 3.21 0.79 -9.81
CA GLY A 250 4.57 0.26 -9.82
C GLY A 250 5.64 1.23 -9.34
N ALA A 251 6.80 0.70 -9.10
CA ALA A 251 7.96 1.44 -8.61
C ALA A 251 9.27 0.93 -9.23
N LYS A 252 10.29 1.79 -9.26
CA LYS A 252 11.69 1.46 -9.52
C LYS A 252 12.54 2.31 -8.60
N ASN A 253 12.63 1.91 -7.33
CA ASN A 253 13.25 2.75 -6.31
C ASN A 253 14.77 2.67 -6.38
N HIS A 254 15.40 3.83 -6.28
CA HIS A 254 16.84 4.01 -6.36
C HIS A 254 17.42 4.41 -4.99
N MET A 255 18.58 3.85 -4.66
CA MET A 255 19.38 4.28 -3.53
C MET A 255 20.70 4.85 -4.04
N VAL A 256 20.92 6.15 -3.83
CA VAL A 256 22.15 6.83 -4.20
C VAL A 256 23.18 6.67 -3.09
N VAL A 257 24.34 6.14 -3.43
CA VAL A 257 25.44 5.85 -2.50
C VAL A 257 26.59 6.83 -2.76
N MET A 258 26.79 7.78 -1.83
CA MET A 258 27.88 8.74 -1.91
C MET A 258 29.18 8.17 -1.31
N PRO A 259 30.37 8.59 -1.79
CA PRO A 259 31.64 8.08 -1.29
C PRO A 259 31.95 8.46 0.17
N ASP A 260 31.30 9.49 0.70
CA ASP A 260 31.42 9.95 2.09
C ASP A 260 30.43 9.27 3.05
N ALA A 261 29.56 8.37 2.58
CA ALA A 261 28.63 7.64 3.41
C ALA A 261 29.33 6.63 4.33
N ASN A 262 28.65 6.24 5.41
CA ASN A 262 29.12 5.13 6.24
C ASN A 262 28.98 3.82 5.47
N LYS A 263 30.09 3.27 4.97
CA LYS A 263 30.13 2.10 4.09
C LYS A 263 29.35 0.91 4.66
N ASN A 264 29.67 0.49 5.89
CA ASN A 264 29.07 -0.72 6.46
C ASN A 264 27.56 -0.57 6.64
N LYS A 265 27.10 0.54 7.23
CA LYS A 265 25.66 0.82 7.39
C LYS A 265 24.95 0.95 6.05
N THR A 266 25.62 1.49 5.04
CA THR A 266 25.06 1.61 3.68
C THR A 266 24.85 0.26 3.03
N ILE A 267 25.86 -0.64 3.13
CA ILE A 267 25.77 -1.99 2.57
C ILE A 267 24.69 -2.81 3.30
N ASP A 268 24.70 -2.84 4.64
CA ASP A 268 23.69 -3.52 5.45
C ASP A 268 22.26 -3.06 5.07
N SER A 269 22.07 -1.73 4.95
CA SER A 269 20.80 -1.12 4.58
C SER A 269 20.38 -1.51 3.17
N LEU A 270 21.32 -1.55 2.23
CA LEU A 270 21.07 -1.87 0.83
C LEU A 270 20.65 -3.34 0.66
N VAL A 271 21.34 -4.27 1.35
CA VAL A 271 20.97 -5.69 1.38
C VAL A 271 19.55 -5.87 1.91
N GLY A 272 19.26 -5.39 3.11
CA GLY A 272 17.93 -5.53 3.71
C GLY A 272 16.81 -4.88 2.89
N ALA A 273 17.08 -3.71 2.29
CA ALA A 273 16.10 -3.01 1.48
C ALA A 273 15.85 -3.62 0.09
N SER A 274 16.81 -4.39 -0.44
CA SER A 274 16.69 -4.99 -1.77
C SER A 274 16.10 -6.41 -1.74
N VAL A 275 16.46 -7.24 -0.76
CA VAL A 275 16.08 -8.66 -0.74
C VAL A 275 15.07 -9.02 0.36
N GLY A 276 14.84 -8.16 1.35
CA GLY A 276 13.82 -8.39 2.38
C GLY A 276 12.46 -8.65 1.76
N ALA A 277 11.68 -9.58 2.31
CA ALA A 277 10.43 -10.12 1.75
C ALA A 277 10.56 -10.55 0.28
N ALA A 278 11.68 -11.19 -0.08
CA ALA A 278 12.02 -11.58 -1.46
C ALA A 278 11.97 -10.42 -2.46
N GLY A 279 12.23 -9.18 -2.04
CA GLY A 279 12.15 -7.99 -2.89
C GLY A 279 10.72 -7.60 -3.31
N GLN A 280 9.68 -8.22 -2.77
CA GLN A 280 8.28 -8.00 -3.10
C GLN A 280 7.65 -6.84 -2.30
N ARG A 281 8.40 -5.75 -2.13
CA ARG A 281 7.93 -4.53 -1.49
C ARG A 281 7.84 -3.39 -2.50
N CYS A 282 6.75 -2.64 -2.46
CA CYS A 282 6.60 -1.42 -3.30
C CYS A 282 7.71 -0.39 -3.06
N MET A 283 8.31 -0.42 -1.88
CA MET A 283 9.42 0.47 -1.48
C MET A 283 10.79 -0.24 -1.47
N ALA A 284 10.89 -1.50 -1.94
CA ALA A 284 12.18 -2.18 -2.05
C ALA A 284 13.15 -1.40 -2.96
N ILE A 285 14.41 -1.35 -2.59
CA ILE A 285 15.45 -0.76 -3.43
C ILE A 285 15.82 -1.77 -4.52
N SER A 286 15.47 -1.46 -5.75
CA SER A 286 15.77 -2.29 -6.93
C SER A 286 16.98 -1.81 -7.72
N VAL A 287 17.43 -0.56 -7.47
CA VAL A 287 18.61 0.03 -8.13
C VAL A 287 19.49 0.73 -7.09
N ALA A 288 20.76 0.37 -7.04
CA ALA A 288 21.81 1.07 -6.31
C ALA A 288 22.63 1.94 -7.27
N VAL A 289 22.69 3.25 -7.03
CA VAL A 289 23.43 4.20 -7.84
C VAL A 289 24.69 4.60 -7.08
N PHE A 290 25.85 4.08 -7.48
CA PHE A 290 27.14 4.34 -6.86
C PHE A 290 27.80 5.58 -7.47
N VAL A 291 28.11 6.57 -6.64
CA VAL A 291 28.72 7.83 -7.07
C VAL A 291 30.23 7.81 -6.87
N GLY A 292 30.99 8.07 -7.92
CA GLY A 292 32.46 8.20 -7.88
C GLY A 292 33.16 6.95 -7.31
N SER A 293 33.95 7.10 -6.25
CA SER A 293 34.73 5.99 -5.65
C SER A 293 33.88 4.98 -4.87
N SER A 294 32.62 5.29 -4.55
CA SER A 294 31.75 4.34 -3.84
C SER A 294 31.48 3.06 -4.65
N LYS A 295 31.68 3.07 -5.99
CA LYS A 295 31.56 1.89 -6.84
C LYS A 295 32.46 0.71 -6.43
N GLU A 296 33.57 0.99 -5.75
CA GLU A 296 34.44 -0.07 -5.22
C GLU A 296 33.76 -0.92 -4.14
N TRP A 297 32.67 -0.43 -3.53
CA TRP A 297 31.90 -1.11 -2.48
C TRP A 297 30.99 -2.22 -3.05
N ILE A 298 30.80 -2.29 -4.37
CA ILE A 298 30.01 -3.36 -5.02
C ILE A 298 30.60 -4.75 -4.68
N LYS A 299 31.92 -4.86 -4.51
CA LYS A 299 32.57 -6.10 -4.12
C LYS A 299 32.19 -6.56 -2.70
N ASP A 300 32.05 -5.62 -1.77
CA ASP A 300 31.65 -5.93 -0.41
C ASP A 300 30.14 -6.16 -0.32
N LEU A 301 29.34 -5.39 -1.06
CA LEU A 301 27.90 -5.66 -1.25
C LEU A 301 27.64 -7.08 -1.74
N LYS A 302 28.42 -7.54 -2.74
CA LYS A 302 28.32 -8.91 -3.25
C LYS A 302 28.50 -9.94 -2.12
N LYS A 303 29.53 -9.79 -1.28
CA LYS A 303 29.81 -10.71 -0.16
C LYS A 303 28.65 -10.77 0.82
N GLU A 304 28.10 -9.60 1.20
CA GLU A 304 27.00 -9.54 2.15
C GLU A 304 25.69 -10.11 1.56
N MET A 305 25.45 -9.93 0.27
CA MET A 305 24.30 -10.54 -0.41
C MET A 305 24.42 -12.06 -0.54
N GLU A 306 25.63 -12.61 -0.73
CA GLU A 306 25.87 -14.05 -0.84
C GLU A 306 25.57 -14.82 0.45
N ILE A 307 25.61 -14.15 1.60
CA ILE A 307 25.32 -14.75 2.92
C ILE A 307 23.83 -14.92 3.12
N VAL A 308 23.01 -14.01 2.58
CA VAL A 308 21.57 -14.03 2.80
C VAL A 308 20.91 -15.14 1.99
N LYS A 309 20.22 -16.06 2.67
CA LYS A 309 19.57 -17.23 2.05
C LYS A 309 18.06 -17.15 2.22
N PRO A 310 17.28 -17.55 1.20
CA PRO A 310 15.86 -17.79 1.38
C PRO A 310 15.60 -19.06 2.19
N GLY A 311 14.47 -19.10 2.86
CA GLY A 311 14.04 -20.26 3.63
C GLY A 311 12.60 -20.16 4.12
N PRO A 312 12.06 -21.19 4.78
CA PRO A 312 10.69 -21.21 5.29
C PRO A 312 10.48 -20.14 6.37
N TRP A 313 9.25 -19.71 6.53
CA TRP A 313 8.87 -18.58 7.38
C TRP A 313 9.16 -18.77 8.87
N ASP A 314 9.18 -20.00 9.33
CA ASP A 314 9.37 -20.43 10.74
C ASP A 314 10.81 -20.78 11.09
N SER A 315 11.76 -20.60 10.18
CA SER A 315 13.19 -20.80 10.42
C SER A 315 13.91 -19.50 10.76
N GLU A 316 14.63 -19.46 11.87
CA GLU A 316 15.47 -18.31 12.28
C GLU A 316 16.63 -18.03 11.30
N GLU A 317 17.04 -19.02 10.50
CA GLU A 317 18.12 -18.89 9.52
C GLU A 317 17.64 -18.25 8.21
N SER A 318 16.33 -18.12 8.01
CA SER A 318 15.75 -17.58 6.80
C SER A 318 15.93 -16.06 6.73
N GLY A 319 16.70 -15.59 5.77
CA GLY A 319 16.84 -14.15 5.50
C GLY A 319 15.59 -13.55 4.84
N PHE A 320 14.88 -14.34 4.04
CA PHE A 320 13.60 -13.98 3.41
C PHE A 320 12.89 -15.25 2.92
N GLY A 321 11.60 -15.13 2.61
CA GLY A 321 10.76 -16.24 2.13
C GLY A 321 10.76 -16.45 0.62
N PRO A 322 9.88 -17.33 0.10
CA PRO A 322 9.67 -17.53 -1.34
C PRO A 322 8.96 -16.34 -1.98
N VAL A 323 8.92 -16.29 -3.31
CA VAL A 323 8.00 -15.39 -4.02
C VAL A 323 6.60 -15.99 -4.05
N ILE A 324 5.59 -15.14 -4.14
CA ILE A 324 4.18 -15.47 -3.88
C ILE A 324 3.62 -16.61 -4.75
N SER A 325 4.07 -16.77 -5.99
CA SER A 325 3.50 -17.76 -6.91
C SER A 325 4.51 -18.29 -7.92
N ALA A 326 4.22 -19.44 -8.50
CA ALA A 326 5.01 -20.03 -9.59
C ALA A 326 5.09 -19.09 -10.80
N GLN A 327 3.99 -18.38 -11.12
CA GLN A 327 3.98 -17.40 -12.21
C GLN A 327 4.92 -16.21 -11.92
N ALA A 328 4.95 -15.73 -10.67
CA ALA A 328 5.90 -14.68 -10.27
C ALA A 328 7.34 -15.17 -10.36
N LYS A 329 7.62 -16.41 -9.90
CA LYS A 329 8.93 -17.06 -10.02
C LYS A 329 9.40 -17.13 -11.47
N GLU A 330 8.56 -17.63 -12.36
CA GLU A 330 8.88 -17.75 -13.80
C GLU A 330 9.20 -16.39 -14.43
N LYS A 331 8.35 -15.37 -14.16
CA LYS A 331 8.57 -14.00 -14.64
C LYS A 331 9.92 -13.44 -14.16
N ILE A 332 10.25 -13.60 -12.89
CA ILE A 332 11.49 -13.07 -12.30
C ILE A 332 12.70 -13.80 -12.90
N ILE A 333 12.65 -15.12 -13.00
CA ILE A 333 13.72 -15.92 -13.64
C ILE A 333 13.91 -15.47 -15.09
N GLY A 334 12.84 -15.29 -15.85
CA GLY A 334 12.92 -14.78 -17.23
C GLY A 334 13.62 -13.41 -17.32
N LEU A 335 13.35 -12.51 -16.37
CA LEU A 335 14.02 -11.21 -16.30
C LEU A 335 15.50 -11.34 -15.86
N ILE A 336 15.84 -12.27 -14.97
CA ILE A 336 17.23 -12.56 -14.60
C ILE A 336 18.01 -13.07 -15.84
N GLU A 337 17.45 -14.02 -16.59
CA GLU A 337 18.07 -14.54 -17.82
C GLU A 337 18.26 -13.42 -18.87
N LYS A 338 17.27 -12.55 -19.03
CA LYS A 338 17.40 -11.38 -19.89
C LYS A 338 18.54 -10.47 -19.42
N GLY A 339 18.60 -10.21 -18.10
CA GLY A 339 19.65 -9.39 -17.47
C GLY A 339 21.07 -9.90 -17.73
N LYS A 340 21.27 -11.22 -17.77
CA LYS A 340 22.57 -11.83 -18.09
C LYS A 340 23.08 -11.46 -19.50
N SER A 341 22.17 -11.12 -20.42
CA SER A 341 22.54 -10.64 -21.77
C SER A 341 22.76 -9.12 -21.84
N GLU A 342 22.29 -8.35 -20.81
CA GLU A 342 22.29 -6.88 -20.80
C GLU A 342 23.32 -6.28 -19.84
N ALA A 343 23.76 -7.04 -18.83
CA ALA A 343 24.65 -6.58 -17.77
C ALA A 343 25.51 -7.72 -17.22
N THR A 344 26.46 -7.40 -16.33
CA THR A 344 27.29 -8.40 -15.66
C THR A 344 26.55 -8.96 -14.44
N CYS A 345 26.19 -10.25 -14.50
CA CYS A 345 25.62 -10.96 -13.36
C CYS A 345 26.73 -11.33 -12.38
N LEU A 346 26.70 -10.73 -11.18
CA LEU A 346 27.66 -10.97 -10.10
C LEU A 346 27.21 -12.09 -9.16
N ILE A 347 25.89 -12.22 -8.94
CA ILE A 347 25.25 -13.29 -8.18
C ILE A 347 24.01 -13.71 -8.97
N ASP A 348 23.85 -15.01 -9.18
CA ASP A 348 22.72 -15.60 -9.89
C ASP A 348 21.87 -16.44 -8.93
N GLY A 349 20.72 -15.93 -8.53
CA GLY A 349 19.75 -16.60 -7.67
C GLY A 349 18.69 -17.43 -8.42
N SER A 350 18.73 -17.48 -9.75
CA SER A 350 17.67 -18.13 -10.57
C SER A 350 17.52 -19.63 -10.35
N LYS A 351 18.57 -20.30 -9.84
CA LYS A 351 18.61 -21.75 -9.58
C LYS A 351 18.64 -22.07 -8.09
N CYS A 352 18.10 -21.23 -7.27
CA CYS A 352 18.08 -21.44 -5.82
C CYS A 352 17.14 -22.59 -5.46
N GLU A 353 17.64 -23.49 -4.63
CA GLU A 353 16.89 -24.59 -4.02
C GLU A 353 16.97 -24.45 -2.49
N VAL A 354 15.91 -24.86 -1.79
CA VAL A 354 15.85 -24.88 -0.32
C VAL A 354 15.63 -26.32 0.11
N GLU A 355 16.52 -26.83 0.94
CA GLU A 355 16.47 -28.20 1.43
C GLU A 355 15.15 -28.45 2.19
N GLY A 356 14.49 -29.57 1.89
CA GLY A 356 13.19 -29.93 2.46
C GLY A 356 11.98 -29.28 1.77
N PHE A 357 12.17 -28.34 0.84
CA PHE A 357 11.10 -27.58 0.17
C PHE A 357 11.29 -27.53 -1.35
N PRO A 358 11.33 -28.67 -2.05
CA PRO A 358 11.70 -28.72 -3.48
C PRO A 358 10.69 -28.01 -4.40
N ASP A 359 9.42 -27.95 -4.00
CA ASP A 359 8.33 -27.39 -4.82
C ASP A 359 8.10 -25.89 -4.58
N GLY A 360 8.81 -25.29 -3.63
CA GLY A 360 8.62 -23.88 -3.25
C GLY A 360 9.04 -22.88 -4.33
N ASN A 361 8.47 -21.71 -4.26
CA ASN A 361 8.74 -20.61 -5.20
C ASN A 361 10.03 -19.86 -4.85
N TRP A 362 11.13 -20.60 -4.71
CA TRP A 362 12.40 -20.05 -4.27
C TRP A 362 13.14 -19.32 -5.40
N ILE A 363 13.69 -18.15 -5.09
CA ILE A 363 14.66 -17.39 -5.88
C ILE A 363 15.68 -16.86 -4.89
N GLY A 364 16.96 -17.09 -5.15
CA GLY A 364 18.05 -16.56 -4.34
C GLY A 364 18.33 -15.09 -4.63
N THR A 365 19.18 -14.48 -3.82
CA THR A 365 19.69 -13.13 -4.07
C THR A 365 20.34 -13.04 -5.45
N THR A 366 20.03 -12.00 -6.19
CA THR A 366 20.60 -11.75 -7.52
C THR A 366 21.18 -10.35 -7.60
N LEU A 367 22.39 -10.21 -8.12
CA LEU A 367 23.09 -8.94 -8.22
C LEU A 367 23.65 -8.73 -9.63
N PHE A 368 23.31 -7.61 -10.24
CA PHE A 368 23.86 -7.16 -11.51
C PHE A 368 24.71 -5.89 -11.35
N SER A 369 25.78 -5.77 -12.14
CA SER A 369 26.57 -4.56 -12.26
C SER A 369 26.73 -4.14 -13.73
N GLY A 370 27.11 -2.88 -13.97
CA GLY A 370 27.22 -2.32 -15.32
C GLY A 370 25.89 -2.23 -16.05
N VAL A 371 24.80 -2.09 -15.30
CA VAL A 371 23.44 -1.98 -15.85
C VAL A 371 23.27 -0.63 -16.54
N LYS A 372 22.67 -0.65 -17.73
CA LYS A 372 22.34 0.56 -18.52
C LYS A 372 20.87 0.91 -18.36
N THR A 373 20.55 2.19 -18.46
CA THR A 373 19.17 2.69 -18.34
C THR A 373 18.25 2.25 -19.49
N GLU A 374 18.82 1.85 -20.62
CA GLU A 374 18.11 1.32 -21.78
C GLU A 374 17.72 -0.15 -21.63
N SER A 375 18.35 -0.90 -20.70
CA SER A 375 18.11 -2.32 -20.49
C SER A 375 16.70 -2.61 -19.99
N GLU A 376 16.16 -3.76 -20.37
CA GLU A 376 14.82 -4.18 -19.95
C GLU A 376 14.73 -4.39 -18.44
N ILE A 377 15.79 -4.96 -17.85
CA ILE A 377 15.84 -5.19 -16.39
C ILE A 377 15.81 -3.88 -15.59
N TYR A 378 16.29 -2.76 -16.15
CA TYR A 378 16.18 -1.44 -15.53
C TYR A 378 14.77 -0.85 -15.69
N LYS A 379 14.17 -0.96 -16.88
CA LYS A 379 12.85 -0.37 -17.18
C LYS A 379 11.70 -1.09 -16.50
N THR A 380 11.85 -2.42 -16.31
CA THR A 380 10.78 -3.27 -15.77
C THR A 380 10.87 -3.37 -14.25
N GLU A 381 9.75 -3.26 -13.56
CA GLU A 381 9.61 -3.62 -12.16
C GLU A 381 9.70 -5.15 -12.02
N ILE A 382 10.81 -5.64 -11.45
CA ILE A 382 11.09 -7.08 -11.35
C ILE A 382 10.24 -7.71 -10.24
N PHE A 383 10.15 -7.05 -9.10
CA PHE A 383 9.40 -7.46 -7.90
C PHE A 383 9.89 -8.80 -7.33
N GLY A 384 11.20 -8.92 -7.22
CA GLY A 384 11.94 -10.09 -6.77
C GLY A 384 13.26 -9.71 -6.10
N PRO A 385 14.02 -10.66 -5.53
CA PRO A 385 15.27 -10.40 -4.80
C PRO A 385 16.45 -10.08 -5.75
N VAL A 386 16.27 -9.07 -6.60
CA VAL A 386 17.18 -8.67 -7.66
C VAL A 386 17.59 -7.22 -7.48
N LEU A 387 18.88 -6.96 -7.30
CA LEU A 387 19.46 -5.64 -7.17
C LEU A 387 20.33 -5.31 -8.39
N LEU A 388 20.12 -4.11 -8.94
CA LEU A 388 20.84 -3.56 -10.08
C LEU A 388 21.81 -2.48 -9.62
N CYS A 389 23.10 -2.57 -9.98
CA CYS A 389 24.09 -1.55 -9.68
C CYS A 389 24.39 -0.72 -10.94
N ILE A 390 24.29 0.61 -10.78
CA ILE A 390 24.65 1.60 -11.79
C ILE A 390 25.74 2.49 -11.18
N GLU A 391 26.70 2.87 -12.00
CA GLU A 391 27.81 3.74 -11.60
C GLU A 391 27.66 5.09 -12.29
N VAL A 392 27.88 6.17 -11.54
CA VAL A 392 27.89 7.55 -12.04
C VAL A 392 29.04 8.32 -11.41
N ASP A 393 29.52 9.38 -12.06
CA ASP A 393 30.66 10.13 -11.55
C ASP A 393 30.29 11.17 -10.47
N THR A 394 29.09 11.74 -10.54
CA THR A 394 28.67 12.87 -9.70
C THR A 394 27.25 12.68 -9.12
N LEU A 395 26.94 13.45 -8.07
CA LEU A 395 25.61 13.52 -7.51
C LEU A 395 24.59 14.04 -8.51
N GLU A 396 24.98 15.01 -9.34
CA GLU A 396 24.15 15.56 -10.40
C GLU A 396 23.73 14.48 -11.40
N GLY A 397 24.67 13.66 -11.87
CA GLY A 397 24.38 12.52 -12.74
C GLY A 397 23.45 11.47 -12.08
N ALA A 398 23.61 11.26 -10.76
CA ALA A 398 22.67 10.38 -10.03
C ALA A 398 21.26 10.97 -9.96
N ILE A 399 21.11 12.28 -9.72
CA ILE A 399 19.81 12.97 -9.70
C ILE A 399 19.16 12.92 -11.09
N GLU A 400 19.90 13.21 -12.15
CA GLU A 400 19.40 13.14 -13.54
C GLU A 400 18.91 11.73 -13.88
N LEU A 401 19.68 10.69 -13.52
CA LEU A 401 19.31 9.30 -13.74
C LEU A 401 17.99 8.93 -13.04
N VAL A 402 17.85 9.28 -11.78
CA VAL A 402 16.63 8.99 -10.99
C VAL A 402 15.45 9.79 -11.53
N ASN A 403 15.66 11.07 -11.89
CA ASN A 403 14.58 11.92 -12.42
C ASN A 403 14.12 11.48 -13.81
N ALA A 404 14.99 10.89 -14.63
CA ALA A 404 14.63 10.33 -15.93
C ALA A 404 13.78 9.06 -15.84
N ASN A 405 13.74 8.39 -14.68
CA ASN A 405 12.93 7.19 -14.50
C ASN A 405 11.43 7.53 -14.51
N PRO A 406 10.58 6.74 -15.19
CA PRO A 406 9.14 7.00 -15.25
C PRO A 406 8.42 6.79 -13.92
N TYR A 407 9.04 6.14 -12.94
CA TYR A 407 8.51 5.93 -11.60
C TYR A 407 9.05 6.95 -10.61
N GLY A 408 8.26 7.27 -9.61
CA GLY A 408 8.62 8.24 -8.56
C GLY A 408 8.00 7.88 -7.21
N ASN A 409 8.02 6.60 -6.82
CA ASN A 409 7.47 6.16 -5.54
C ASN A 409 8.40 6.52 -4.38
N GLY A 410 9.61 5.96 -4.36
CA GLY A 410 10.59 6.19 -3.31
C GLY A 410 12.03 6.27 -3.84
N THR A 411 12.87 6.97 -3.09
CA THR A 411 14.33 7.03 -3.30
C THR A 411 15.05 7.33 -2.01
N SER A 412 16.33 7.03 -1.94
CA SER A 412 17.16 7.41 -0.81
C SER A 412 18.56 7.86 -1.23
N ILE A 413 19.21 8.63 -0.37
CA ILE A 413 20.63 8.98 -0.48
C ILE A 413 21.34 8.63 0.82
N PHE A 414 22.50 8.01 0.70
CA PHE A 414 23.42 7.76 1.83
C PHE A 414 24.66 8.64 1.68
N THR A 415 24.85 9.54 2.63
CA THR A 415 25.91 10.55 2.64
C THR A 415 26.17 11.09 4.05
N ALA A 416 27.36 11.54 4.33
CA ALA A 416 27.69 12.32 5.52
C ALA A 416 27.58 13.85 5.29
N SER A 417 27.35 14.28 4.02
CA SER A 417 27.28 15.68 3.63
C SER A 417 25.86 16.25 3.70
N GLY A 418 25.59 17.15 4.64
CA GLY A 418 24.33 17.87 4.70
C GLY A 418 24.05 18.71 3.44
N ARG A 419 25.09 19.18 2.72
CA ARG A 419 24.96 19.90 1.45
C ARG A 419 24.44 18.96 0.34
N SER A 420 25.02 17.77 0.22
CA SER A 420 24.59 16.75 -0.76
C SER A 420 23.17 16.28 -0.47
N ALA A 421 22.85 16.00 0.78
CA ALA A 421 21.49 15.62 1.20
C ALA A 421 20.46 16.71 0.89
N ARG A 422 20.78 17.99 1.16
CA ARG A 422 19.88 19.12 0.85
C ARG A 422 19.67 19.29 -0.65
N LYS A 423 20.74 19.20 -1.46
CA LYS A 423 20.65 19.29 -2.93
C LYS A 423 19.77 18.14 -3.46
N PHE A 424 20.05 16.90 -3.04
CA PHE A 424 19.30 15.73 -3.47
C PHE A 424 17.80 15.88 -3.19
N ARG A 425 17.39 16.13 -1.94
CA ARG A 425 15.97 16.27 -1.59
C ARG A 425 15.25 17.42 -2.30
N HIS A 426 15.98 18.43 -2.75
CA HIS A 426 15.41 19.60 -3.43
C HIS A 426 15.18 19.34 -4.92
N GLU A 427 16.11 18.62 -5.57
CA GLU A 427 16.13 18.45 -7.01
C GLU A 427 15.51 17.12 -7.48
N ILE A 428 15.29 16.18 -6.55
CA ILE A 428 14.76 14.86 -6.89
C ILE A 428 13.25 14.88 -7.10
N GLU A 429 12.77 14.26 -8.19
CA GLU A 429 11.37 14.20 -8.58
C GLU A 429 10.72 12.88 -8.17
N VAL A 430 10.70 12.60 -6.88
CA VAL A 430 10.17 11.37 -6.29
C VAL A 430 9.33 11.72 -5.06
N GLY A 431 8.25 10.97 -4.83
CA GLY A 431 7.28 11.27 -3.77
C GLY A 431 7.81 11.09 -2.36
N GLN A 432 8.67 10.09 -2.12
CA GLN A 432 9.22 9.77 -0.80
C GLN A 432 10.74 9.74 -0.85
N VAL A 433 11.40 10.50 0.02
CA VAL A 433 12.86 10.67 0.01
C VAL A 433 13.47 10.32 1.37
N GLY A 434 14.38 9.35 1.39
CA GLY A 434 15.17 8.97 2.55
C GLY A 434 16.55 9.63 2.55
N ILE A 435 17.00 10.12 3.71
CA ILE A 435 18.38 10.53 3.93
C ILE A 435 18.96 9.61 4.99
N ASN A 436 19.88 8.73 4.59
CA ASN A 436 20.41 7.64 5.42
C ASN A 436 19.32 6.71 6.00
N VAL A 437 18.18 6.66 5.32
CA VAL A 437 17.07 5.74 5.57
C VAL A 437 16.76 5.04 4.24
N PRO A 438 16.95 3.72 4.13
CA PRO A 438 16.88 3.03 2.85
C PRO A 438 15.45 2.96 2.28
N ILE A 439 14.46 2.74 3.14
CA ILE A 439 13.04 2.63 2.80
C ILE A 439 12.26 3.70 3.56
N PRO A 440 12.02 4.89 2.96
CA PRO A 440 11.44 6.04 3.64
C PRO A 440 9.91 5.98 3.74
N VAL A 441 9.35 4.83 4.17
CA VAL A 441 7.90 4.74 4.43
C VAL A 441 7.54 5.68 5.59
N PRO A 442 6.66 6.67 5.38
CA PRO A 442 6.36 7.63 6.41
C PRO A 442 5.57 7.03 7.57
N LEU A 443 5.65 7.68 8.73
CA LEU A 443 4.68 7.46 9.80
C LEU A 443 3.31 8.02 9.37
N PRO A 444 2.18 7.50 9.91
CA PRO A 444 0.83 7.80 9.42
C PRO A 444 0.38 9.26 9.51
N PHE A 445 1.13 10.14 10.15
CA PHE A 445 0.88 11.60 10.16
C PHE A 445 1.20 12.27 8.82
N PHE A 446 2.12 11.66 8.04
CA PHE A 446 2.52 12.10 6.72
C PHE A 446 1.92 11.15 5.68
N SER A 447 1.61 11.67 4.50
CA SER A 447 1.03 10.86 3.45
C SER A 447 2.06 9.94 2.80
N PHE A 448 1.64 8.71 2.49
CA PHE A 448 2.37 7.81 1.61
C PHE A 448 2.18 8.29 0.18
N THR A 449 3.17 8.98 -0.35
CA THR A 449 3.09 9.68 -1.64
C THR A 449 3.77 8.89 -2.76
N GLY A 450 3.27 9.04 -3.98
CA GLY A 450 3.89 8.57 -5.20
C GLY A 450 3.76 9.63 -6.29
N TRP A 451 4.79 9.77 -7.12
CA TRP A 451 4.82 10.68 -8.25
C TRP A 451 4.88 9.91 -9.56
N LYS A 452 4.71 10.61 -10.68
CA LYS A 452 4.80 10.06 -12.03
C LYS A 452 3.90 8.83 -12.21
N GLN A 453 4.41 7.75 -12.82
CA GLN A 453 3.63 6.51 -13.04
C GLN A 453 3.46 5.62 -11.80
N SER A 454 4.00 6.03 -10.66
CA SER A 454 3.80 5.30 -9.40
C SER A 454 2.47 5.62 -8.73
N PHE A 455 1.75 6.63 -9.20
CA PHE A 455 0.47 7.04 -8.63
C PHE A 455 -0.46 7.65 -9.68
N TYR A 456 -1.74 7.27 -9.64
CA TYR A 456 -2.81 7.88 -10.41
C TYR A 456 -3.90 8.35 -9.46
N GLY A 457 -4.23 9.64 -9.53
CA GLY A 457 -5.15 10.33 -8.64
C GLY A 457 -4.55 11.63 -8.14
N ASP A 458 -5.16 12.18 -7.09
CA ASP A 458 -4.78 13.49 -6.54
C ASP A 458 -4.43 13.40 -5.04
N LEU A 459 -5.19 12.63 -4.27
CA LEU A 459 -5.04 12.48 -2.83
C LEU A 459 -4.46 11.10 -2.48
N HIS A 460 -3.39 11.11 -1.67
CA HIS A 460 -2.65 9.91 -1.27
C HIS A 460 -3.17 9.29 0.03
N ALA A 461 -2.67 8.08 0.36
CA ALA A 461 -2.95 7.41 1.63
C ALA A 461 -2.27 8.12 2.82
N TYR A 462 -2.74 7.86 4.01
CA TYR A 462 -2.30 8.38 5.30
C TYR A 462 -2.58 9.88 5.53
N GLY A 463 -2.49 10.26 6.79
CA GLY A 463 -2.52 11.63 7.25
C GLY A 463 -3.74 12.42 6.77
N LYS A 464 -3.54 13.71 6.58
CA LYS A 464 -4.61 14.63 6.15
C LYS A 464 -5.13 14.35 4.74
N GLN A 465 -4.29 13.78 3.85
CA GLN A 465 -4.72 13.47 2.49
C GLN A 465 -5.72 12.31 2.47
N ALA A 466 -5.51 11.27 3.29
CA ALA A 466 -6.48 10.18 3.42
C ALA A 466 -7.85 10.69 3.93
N VAL A 467 -7.86 11.60 4.92
CA VAL A 467 -9.11 12.21 5.38
C VAL A 467 -9.81 12.97 4.23
N ARG A 468 -9.07 13.79 3.50
CA ARG A 468 -9.60 14.51 2.33
C ARG A 468 -10.09 13.57 1.23
N PHE A 469 -9.43 12.42 1.05
CA PHE A 469 -9.83 11.41 0.08
C PHE A 469 -11.19 10.78 0.45
N TYR A 470 -11.42 10.49 1.72
CA TYR A 470 -12.63 9.84 2.22
C TYR A 470 -13.73 10.81 2.66
N THR A 471 -13.59 12.10 2.41
CA THR A 471 -14.57 13.12 2.83
C THR A 471 -14.81 14.18 1.76
N GLU A 472 -15.91 14.91 1.91
CA GLU A 472 -16.22 16.11 1.14
C GLU A 472 -16.37 17.32 2.08
N THR A 473 -15.96 18.49 1.59
CA THR A 473 -16.15 19.74 2.31
C THR A 473 -17.48 20.37 1.91
N LYS A 474 -18.30 20.69 2.92
CA LYS A 474 -19.50 21.50 2.74
C LYS A 474 -19.24 22.87 3.33
N THR A 475 -19.29 23.91 2.49
CA THR A 475 -19.18 25.29 2.94
C THR A 475 -20.58 25.86 3.20
N VAL A 476 -20.76 26.49 4.33
CA VAL A 476 -21.98 27.16 4.74
C VAL A 476 -21.66 28.65 4.86
N THR A 477 -22.51 29.47 4.27
CA THR A 477 -22.51 30.92 4.44
C THR A 477 -23.87 31.30 4.99
N GLU A 478 -23.92 31.94 6.13
CA GLU A 478 -25.18 32.24 6.83
C GLU A 478 -25.28 33.70 7.20
N ARG A 479 -26.52 34.19 7.18
CA ARG A 479 -26.94 35.49 7.65
C ARG A 479 -28.29 35.36 8.34
N TRP A 480 -28.45 36.01 9.47
CA TRP A 480 -29.71 36.03 10.22
C TRP A 480 -30.26 37.44 10.21
N PHE A 481 -31.53 37.62 9.74
CA PHE A 481 -32.20 38.89 9.67
C PHE A 481 -33.03 39.14 10.96
N GLU A 482 -33.14 40.42 11.35
CA GLU A 482 -34.08 40.79 12.40
C GLU A 482 -35.52 40.72 11.86
N GLU A 483 -36.51 40.43 12.77
CA GLU A 483 -37.90 40.19 12.36
C GLU A 483 -38.54 41.39 11.63
N ASP A 484 -38.13 42.63 11.95
CA ASP A 484 -38.68 43.86 11.38
C ASP A 484 -37.79 44.53 10.31
N GLU A 485 -36.81 43.81 9.76
CA GLU A 485 -35.91 44.38 8.75
C GLU A 485 -36.64 44.63 7.42
N GLU A 486 -36.75 45.91 7.00
CA GLU A 486 -37.31 46.26 5.69
C GLU A 486 -36.46 45.70 4.56
N SER A 487 -37.07 44.88 3.72
CA SER A 487 -36.36 44.29 2.58
C SER A 487 -36.51 45.12 1.31
N THR A 488 -35.41 45.52 0.69
CA THR A 488 -35.35 45.98 -0.70
C THR A 488 -34.91 44.83 -1.63
N LYS A 489 -35.60 44.69 -2.76
CA LYS A 489 -35.19 43.65 -3.76
C LYS A 489 -33.79 43.96 -4.29
N ASN A 490 -32.81 43.16 -3.88
CA ASN A 490 -31.49 43.22 -4.43
C ASN A 490 -31.35 42.14 -5.56
N LEU A 491 -31.15 42.60 -6.79
CA LEU A 491 -31.00 41.71 -7.94
C LEU A 491 -29.53 41.43 -8.30
N THR A 492 -28.61 41.88 -7.47
CA THR A 492 -27.17 41.65 -7.65
C THR A 492 -26.64 40.78 -6.49
N ILE A 493 -25.61 40.00 -6.77
CA ILE A 493 -24.84 39.28 -5.72
C ILE A 493 -23.93 40.32 -5.07
N ASN A 494 -24.43 40.98 -4.04
CA ASN A 494 -23.69 41.97 -3.25
C ASN A 494 -23.71 41.51 -1.78
N LEU A 495 -22.52 41.36 -1.17
CA LEU A 495 -22.33 40.99 0.23
C LEU A 495 -21.99 42.20 1.12
N GLU A 496 -22.15 43.42 0.62
CA GLU A 496 -21.92 44.65 1.39
C GLU A 496 -23.00 44.87 2.47
#